data_f6dc7dbb964b00bc6280c1f1e0c2ab02
#
_entry.id   f6dc7dbb964b00bc6280c1f1e0c2ab02
#
_cell.length_a   1.000
_cell.length_b   1.000
_cell.length_c   1.000
_cell.angle_alpha   90.00
_cell.angle_beta   90.00
_cell.angle_gamma   90.00
#
_symmetry.space_group_name_H-M   'P 1'
#
loop_
_entity.id
_entity.type
_entity.pdbx_description
1 polymer ?
#
loop_
_entity_poly.entity_id
_entity_poly.type
_entity_poly.pdbx_seq_one_letter_code
_entity_poly.pdbx_strand_id
1 'polypeptide(L)'
;METTWKIPNKLLTLQHLFTTNVGPTRQTEEYGMTSKTDPMGRAIAEYHKTGKAARLRVFSPMFDEDEIPVQTLFRTYQSMPMIEQTAIDMAKGRTLDVGAASGCHTLILQERGIDVTAIDISPLSVETMKERGVKNVREQDFFELGSQQHVITPENEQYDTILMLMNGIGIVGTLARMPEFFRLLDRILAPGGQVLCDSSDISYVFETEDGIIDVPEGMAYYGEQSFRMQYKDTIGEPFPWIYIDADTLEHVAEANGYVAEVIAEGEHYDYLARIVKK
;
A
#
# COMPACT_ATOMS: atom_id res chain seq x y z
N MET A 1 32.94 11.57 -9.42
CA MET A 1 32.82 12.48 -8.28
C MET A 1 31.77 11.84 -7.39
N GLU A 2 32.20 11.23 -6.31
CA GLU A 2 31.29 10.61 -5.33
C GLU A 2 30.62 11.74 -4.54
N THR A 3 29.33 11.91 -4.73
CA THR A 3 28.49 12.78 -3.90
C THR A 3 28.19 12.07 -2.59
N THR A 4 29.03 12.31 -1.59
CA THR A 4 28.75 11.89 -0.22
C THR A 4 27.62 12.75 0.35
N TRP A 5 26.42 12.18 0.41
CA TRP A 5 25.27 12.75 1.08
C TRP A 5 25.52 12.78 2.59
N LYS A 6 25.70 13.95 3.16
CA LYS A 6 25.66 14.14 4.61
C LYS A 6 24.22 14.36 5.03
N ILE A 7 23.55 13.30 5.51
CA ILE A 7 22.23 13.40 6.14
C ILE A 7 22.46 13.87 7.58
N PRO A 8 22.02 15.08 7.98
CA PRO A 8 22.13 15.50 9.37
C PRO A 8 21.06 14.79 10.20
N ASN A 9 21.49 13.96 11.16
CA ASN A 9 20.73 13.49 12.34
C ASN A 9 19.33 12.86 12.16
N LYS A 10 19.01 12.18 11.07
CA LYS A 10 17.77 11.40 10.92
C LYS A 10 17.61 10.30 12.01
N LEU A 11 18.72 9.76 12.52
CA LEU A 11 18.69 8.72 13.56
C LEU A 11 18.09 9.18 14.90
N LEU A 12 18.28 10.44 15.29
CA LEU A 12 17.78 10.95 16.57
C LEU A 12 16.26 11.16 16.56
N THR A 13 15.69 11.51 15.40
CA THR A 13 14.22 11.70 15.25
C THR A 13 13.49 10.36 15.27
N LEU A 14 14.07 9.32 14.67
CA LEU A 14 13.49 7.97 14.67
C LEU A 14 13.49 7.34 16.06
N GLN A 15 14.55 7.53 16.87
CA GLN A 15 14.58 7.03 18.24
C GLN A 15 13.53 7.65 19.15
N HIS A 16 13.14 8.91 18.92
CA HIS A 16 12.06 9.57 19.66
C HIS A 16 10.66 9.06 19.30
N LEU A 17 10.43 8.67 18.05
CA LEU A 17 9.14 8.12 17.61
C LEU A 17 8.80 6.77 18.25
N PHE A 18 9.82 5.98 18.61
CA PHE A 18 9.62 4.66 19.24
C PHE A 18 9.52 4.70 20.78
N THR A 19 9.77 5.85 21.42
CA THR A 19 9.77 6.00 22.89
C THR A 19 8.57 6.77 23.45
N THR A 20 7.74 7.40 22.63
CA THR A 20 6.56 8.11 23.10
C THR A 20 5.35 7.18 23.14
N ASN A 21 4.79 7.04 24.35
CA ASN A 21 3.57 6.31 24.66
C ASN A 21 2.48 6.50 23.60
N VAL A 22 1.96 5.38 23.11
CA VAL A 22 0.73 5.30 22.33
C VAL A 22 -0.38 5.99 23.11
N GLY A 23 -0.79 7.17 22.66
CA GLY A 23 -1.99 7.84 23.16
C GLY A 23 -3.23 6.98 22.91
N PRO A 24 -4.36 7.27 23.60
CA PRO A 24 -5.51 6.38 23.57
C PRO A 24 -5.98 6.15 22.14
N THR A 25 -6.11 4.88 21.80
CA THR A 25 -6.80 4.35 20.61
C THR A 25 -8.04 5.19 20.34
N ARG A 26 -8.10 5.81 19.16
CA ARG A 26 -9.36 6.35 18.64
C ARG A 26 -10.39 5.22 18.74
N GLN A 27 -11.50 5.54 19.39
CA GLN A 27 -12.70 4.71 19.30
C GLN A 27 -12.96 4.51 17.81
N THR A 28 -13.01 3.26 17.40
CA THR A 28 -13.46 2.83 16.08
C THR A 28 -14.94 3.22 15.96
N GLU A 29 -15.20 4.43 15.50
CA GLU A 29 -16.48 4.68 14.84
C GLU A 29 -16.46 3.77 13.61
N GLU A 30 -17.48 2.95 13.44
CA GLU A 30 -17.70 2.10 12.27
C GLU A 30 -17.87 2.99 11.02
N TYR A 31 -16.75 3.50 10.47
CA TYR A 31 -16.72 4.10 9.15
C TYR A 31 -16.56 2.99 8.11
N GLY A 32 -17.57 2.13 7.98
CA GLY A 32 -17.67 1.24 6.82
C GLY A 32 -17.75 2.08 5.55
N MET A 33 -16.83 1.88 4.61
CA MET A 33 -16.90 2.53 3.31
C MET A 33 -18.20 2.09 2.64
N THR A 34 -19.03 3.06 2.24
CA THR A 34 -20.30 2.80 1.55
C THR A 34 -20.16 3.17 0.09
N SER A 35 -21.00 2.61 -0.77
CA SER A 35 -21.03 2.99 -2.20
C SER A 35 -21.25 4.49 -2.45
N LYS A 36 -21.71 5.25 -1.45
CA LYS A 36 -21.90 6.70 -1.52
C LYS A 36 -20.64 7.49 -1.21
N THR A 37 -19.69 6.89 -0.50
CA THR A 37 -18.43 7.52 -0.06
C THR A 37 -17.20 6.85 -0.67
N ASP A 38 -17.41 6.03 -1.72
CA ASP A 38 -16.40 5.24 -2.42
C ASP A 38 -16.19 5.74 -3.87
N PRO A 39 -15.42 6.82 -4.06
CA PRO A 39 -15.17 7.35 -5.40
C PRO A 39 -14.36 6.41 -6.29
N MET A 40 -13.38 5.70 -5.70
CA MET A 40 -12.53 4.77 -6.46
C MET A 40 -13.31 3.54 -6.92
N GLY A 41 -14.07 2.92 -6.04
CA GLY A 41 -14.90 1.77 -6.39
C GLY A 41 -15.98 2.14 -7.41
N ARG A 42 -16.57 3.34 -7.34
CA ARG A 42 -17.52 3.83 -8.37
C ARG A 42 -16.85 3.98 -9.74
N ALA A 43 -15.63 4.52 -9.78
CA ALA A 43 -14.87 4.66 -11.02
C ALA A 43 -14.54 3.29 -11.62
N ILE A 44 -14.08 2.34 -10.79
CA ILE A 44 -13.79 0.96 -11.16
C ILE A 44 -15.06 0.27 -11.72
N ALA A 45 -16.16 0.32 -11.00
CA ALA A 45 -17.42 -0.31 -11.41
C ALA A 45 -17.98 0.27 -12.71
N GLU A 46 -17.89 1.59 -12.91
CA GLU A 46 -18.31 2.22 -14.17
C GLU A 46 -17.41 1.81 -15.33
N TYR A 47 -16.08 1.83 -15.13
CA TYR A 47 -15.16 1.42 -16.17
C TYR A 47 -15.36 -0.06 -16.57
N HIS A 48 -15.56 -0.93 -15.59
CA HIS A 48 -15.85 -2.34 -15.84
C HIS A 48 -17.11 -2.52 -16.73
N LYS A 49 -18.18 -1.80 -16.43
CA LYS A 49 -19.47 -1.91 -17.14
C LYS A 49 -19.48 -1.28 -18.53
N THR A 50 -18.72 -0.20 -18.73
CA THR A 50 -18.85 0.63 -19.93
C THR A 50 -17.58 0.74 -20.77
N GLY A 51 -16.44 0.30 -20.26
CA GLY A 51 -15.10 0.52 -20.84
C GLY A 51 -14.64 1.98 -20.77
N LYS A 52 -15.34 2.83 -20.03
CA LYS A 52 -15.03 4.25 -19.87
C LYS A 52 -15.28 4.68 -18.43
N ALA A 53 -14.50 5.64 -17.94
CA ALA A 53 -14.73 6.32 -16.67
C ALA A 53 -14.53 7.82 -16.85
N ALA A 54 -15.17 8.62 -15.98
CA ALA A 54 -14.83 10.01 -15.80
C ALA A 54 -13.47 10.11 -15.06
N ARG A 55 -12.96 11.33 -14.86
CA ARG A 55 -11.75 11.56 -14.10
C ARG A 55 -11.93 11.13 -12.64
N LEU A 56 -11.07 10.26 -12.15
CA LEU A 56 -10.91 9.98 -10.73
C LEU A 56 -9.86 10.95 -10.20
N ARG A 57 -10.34 12.03 -9.57
CA ARG A 57 -9.52 13.14 -9.09
C ARG A 57 -8.96 12.84 -7.72
N VAL A 58 -7.70 13.24 -7.50
CA VAL A 58 -6.98 13.10 -6.23
C VAL A 58 -6.56 14.47 -5.75
N PHE A 59 -6.83 14.76 -4.49
CA PHE A 59 -6.50 16.01 -3.83
C PHE A 59 -5.59 15.76 -2.64
N SER A 60 -4.61 16.61 -2.48
CA SER A 60 -3.71 16.66 -1.32
C SER A 60 -3.56 18.10 -0.86
N PRO A 61 -3.32 18.36 0.44
CA PRO A 61 -2.92 19.69 0.91
C PRO A 61 -1.54 20.14 0.40
N MET A 62 -0.69 19.17 -0.03
CA MET A 62 0.72 19.40 -0.38
C MET A 62 1.00 19.38 -1.88
N PHE A 63 0.12 18.78 -2.67
CA PHE A 63 0.32 18.61 -4.11
C PHE A 63 -0.83 19.24 -4.89
N ASP A 64 -0.55 19.61 -6.13
CA ASP A 64 -1.58 19.99 -7.09
C ASP A 64 -2.57 18.84 -7.31
N GLU A 65 -3.76 19.20 -7.78
CA GLU A 65 -4.77 18.21 -8.15
C GLU A 65 -4.22 17.25 -9.22
N ASP A 66 -4.36 15.97 -8.95
CA ASP A 66 -3.95 14.89 -9.85
C ASP A 66 -5.14 13.98 -10.19
N GLU A 67 -4.93 13.00 -11.07
CA GLU A 67 -5.93 12.00 -11.42
C GLU A 67 -5.32 10.59 -11.51
N ILE A 68 -6.11 9.61 -11.11
CA ILE A 68 -5.80 8.20 -11.36
C ILE A 68 -6.49 7.79 -12.66
N PRO A 69 -5.73 7.45 -13.72
CA PRO A 69 -6.31 6.91 -14.93
C PRO A 69 -6.90 5.53 -14.63
N VAL A 70 -8.24 5.44 -14.56
CA VAL A 70 -8.94 4.22 -14.10
C VAL A 70 -8.57 2.97 -14.90
N GLN A 71 -8.26 3.13 -16.19
CA GLN A 71 -7.80 2.04 -17.06
C GLN A 71 -6.52 1.36 -16.56
N THR A 72 -5.66 2.06 -15.81
CA THR A 72 -4.44 1.48 -15.24
C THR A 72 -4.73 0.40 -14.21
N LEU A 73 -5.90 0.46 -13.58
CA LEU A 73 -6.36 -0.56 -12.63
C LEU A 73 -6.82 -1.85 -13.32
N PHE A 74 -6.96 -1.84 -14.65
CA PHE A 74 -7.43 -2.98 -15.48
C PHE A 74 -6.37 -3.52 -16.44
N ARG A 75 -5.12 -3.10 -16.28
CA ARG A 75 -4.03 -3.46 -17.18
C ARG A 75 -3.71 -4.95 -17.13
N THR A 76 -3.14 -5.40 -18.26
CA THR A 76 -2.62 -6.76 -18.41
C THR A 76 -1.17 -6.83 -17.90
N TYR A 77 -0.67 -8.03 -17.65
CA TYR A 77 0.73 -8.25 -17.23
C TYR A 77 1.74 -7.50 -18.11
N GLN A 78 1.60 -7.55 -19.44
CA GLN A 78 2.52 -6.92 -20.38
C GLN A 78 2.50 -5.38 -20.35
N SER A 79 1.43 -4.78 -19.84
CA SER A 79 1.28 -3.33 -19.72
C SER A 79 1.58 -2.80 -18.30
N MET A 80 1.97 -3.67 -17.37
CA MET A 80 2.41 -3.29 -16.04
C MET A 80 3.86 -2.79 -16.05
N PRO A 81 4.23 -1.86 -15.16
CA PRO A 81 5.62 -1.53 -14.90
C PRO A 81 6.43 -2.76 -14.49
N MET A 82 7.75 -2.70 -14.74
CA MET A 82 8.65 -3.82 -14.45
C MET A 82 8.63 -4.24 -12.98
N ILE A 83 8.51 -3.29 -12.05
CA ILE A 83 8.43 -3.58 -10.61
C ILE A 83 7.22 -4.45 -10.27
N GLU A 84 6.04 -4.19 -10.86
CA GLU A 84 4.85 -5.00 -10.65
C GLU A 84 4.97 -6.38 -11.31
N GLN A 85 5.53 -6.45 -12.53
CA GLN A 85 5.81 -7.72 -13.19
C GLN A 85 6.76 -8.58 -12.35
N THR A 86 7.81 -7.97 -11.80
CA THR A 86 8.77 -8.65 -10.91
C THR A 86 8.07 -9.19 -9.66
N ALA A 87 7.22 -8.40 -9.01
CA ALA A 87 6.46 -8.85 -7.84
C ALA A 87 5.54 -10.05 -8.17
N ILE A 88 4.83 -9.98 -9.29
CA ILE A 88 3.97 -11.07 -9.77
C ILE A 88 4.78 -12.34 -10.08
N ASP A 89 5.97 -12.19 -10.66
CA ASP A 89 6.85 -13.32 -11.01
C ASP A 89 7.48 -13.99 -9.77
N MET A 90 7.66 -13.21 -8.70
CA MET A 90 8.18 -13.70 -7.42
C MET A 90 7.10 -14.26 -6.49
N ALA A 91 5.81 -13.98 -6.77
CA ALA A 91 4.70 -14.48 -5.96
C ALA A 91 4.63 -16.02 -6.04
N LYS A 92 4.48 -16.66 -4.88
CA LYS A 92 4.44 -18.11 -4.74
C LYS A 92 3.58 -18.55 -3.57
N GLY A 93 3.13 -19.79 -3.61
CA GLY A 93 2.33 -20.39 -2.55
C GLY A 93 0.99 -19.69 -2.38
N ARG A 94 0.47 -19.71 -1.15
CA ARG A 94 -0.75 -18.95 -0.83
C ARG A 94 -0.43 -17.46 -0.79
N THR A 95 -1.11 -16.70 -1.63
CA THR A 95 -0.84 -15.27 -1.83
C THR A 95 -2.02 -14.42 -1.36
N LEU A 96 -1.73 -13.31 -0.66
CA LEU A 96 -2.68 -12.26 -0.33
C LEU A 96 -2.39 -11.04 -1.20
N ASP A 97 -3.40 -10.56 -1.93
CA ASP A 97 -3.34 -9.31 -2.70
C ASP A 97 -4.11 -8.23 -1.94
N VAL A 98 -3.40 -7.25 -1.39
CA VAL A 98 -3.92 -6.22 -0.48
C VAL A 98 -4.25 -4.94 -1.23
N GLY A 99 -5.50 -4.44 -1.07
CA GLY A 99 -5.98 -3.28 -1.83
C GLY A 99 -6.11 -3.60 -3.31
N ALA A 100 -6.66 -4.77 -3.63
CA ALA A 100 -6.64 -5.36 -4.95
C ALA A 100 -7.42 -4.58 -6.03
N ALA A 101 -8.20 -3.57 -5.66
CA ALA A 101 -8.93 -2.65 -6.53
C ALA A 101 -9.82 -3.39 -7.56
N SER A 102 -9.41 -3.44 -8.82
CA SER A 102 -10.12 -4.18 -9.86
C SER A 102 -9.70 -5.66 -9.95
N GLY A 103 -8.66 -6.08 -9.22
CA GLY A 103 -8.12 -7.44 -9.22
C GLY A 103 -7.20 -7.74 -10.41
N CYS A 104 -6.52 -6.75 -10.99
CA CYS A 104 -5.66 -7.01 -12.15
C CYS A 104 -4.48 -7.94 -11.81
N HIS A 105 -3.82 -7.76 -10.67
CA HIS A 105 -2.75 -8.64 -10.19
C HIS A 105 -3.32 -10.02 -9.81
N THR A 106 -4.40 -10.03 -9.03
CA THR A 106 -5.09 -11.25 -8.59
C THR A 106 -5.45 -12.16 -9.77
N LEU A 107 -6.03 -11.61 -10.86
CA LEU A 107 -6.42 -12.40 -12.02
C LEU A 107 -5.23 -13.06 -12.71
N ILE A 108 -4.12 -12.33 -12.86
CA ILE A 108 -2.88 -12.86 -13.44
C ILE A 108 -2.33 -14.01 -12.59
N LEU A 109 -2.29 -13.83 -11.26
CA LEU A 109 -1.84 -14.89 -10.35
C LEU A 109 -2.76 -16.11 -10.40
N GLN A 110 -4.08 -15.89 -10.45
CA GLN A 110 -5.07 -16.95 -10.59
C GLN A 110 -4.92 -17.72 -11.92
N GLU A 111 -4.65 -17.04 -13.03
CA GLU A 111 -4.37 -17.65 -14.34
C GLU A 111 -3.08 -18.47 -14.30
N ARG A 112 -2.10 -18.09 -13.51
CA ARG A 112 -0.85 -18.85 -13.29
C ARG A 112 -1.02 -20.02 -12.31
N GLY A 113 -2.22 -20.23 -11.77
CA GLY A 113 -2.51 -21.31 -10.84
C GLY A 113 -2.08 -21.08 -9.41
N ILE A 114 -1.77 -19.82 -9.04
CA ILE A 114 -1.47 -19.42 -7.66
C ILE A 114 -2.77 -19.37 -6.86
N ASP A 115 -2.74 -19.90 -5.64
CA ASP A 115 -3.82 -19.75 -4.65
C ASP A 115 -3.80 -18.32 -4.09
N VAL A 116 -4.62 -17.44 -4.65
CA VAL A 116 -4.63 -16.02 -4.31
C VAL A 116 -5.96 -15.60 -3.69
N THR A 117 -5.87 -14.87 -2.60
CA THR A 117 -7.00 -14.16 -1.95
C THR A 117 -6.80 -12.66 -2.15
N ALA A 118 -7.80 -11.99 -2.72
CA ALA A 118 -7.83 -10.54 -2.84
C ALA A 118 -8.63 -9.93 -1.68
N ILE A 119 -8.13 -8.84 -1.11
CA ILE A 119 -8.87 -8.04 -0.13
C ILE A 119 -8.92 -6.58 -0.58
N ASP A 120 -10.05 -5.94 -0.32
CA ASP A 120 -10.25 -4.51 -0.54
C ASP A 120 -11.31 -4.00 0.45
N ILE A 121 -11.20 -2.74 0.86
CA ILE A 121 -12.19 -2.09 1.73
C ILE A 121 -13.42 -1.58 0.96
N SER A 122 -13.30 -1.46 -0.38
CA SER A 122 -14.35 -0.98 -1.25
C SER A 122 -15.33 -2.11 -1.61
N PRO A 123 -16.61 -2.03 -1.22
CA PRO A 123 -17.60 -3.00 -1.63
C PRO A 123 -17.80 -3.05 -3.15
N LEU A 124 -17.64 -1.92 -3.84
CA LEU A 124 -17.77 -1.84 -5.31
C LEU A 124 -16.56 -2.47 -6.03
N SER A 125 -15.35 -2.34 -5.49
CA SER A 125 -14.18 -3.05 -5.97
C SER A 125 -14.36 -4.55 -5.82
N VAL A 126 -14.83 -5.00 -4.64
CA VAL A 126 -15.11 -6.42 -4.36
C VAL A 126 -16.16 -6.98 -5.31
N GLU A 127 -17.26 -6.26 -5.56
CA GLU A 127 -18.28 -6.67 -6.53
C GLU A 127 -17.69 -6.77 -7.94
N THR A 128 -16.91 -5.76 -8.35
CA THR A 128 -16.25 -5.76 -9.66
C THR A 128 -15.28 -6.93 -9.82
N MET A 129 -14.46 -7.24 -8.79
CA MET A 129 -13.57 -8.39 -8.82
C MET A 129 -14.34 -9.71 -8.99
N LYS A 130 -15.48 -9.88 -8.31
CA LYS A 130 -16.36 -11.05 -8.47
C LYS A 130 -16.89 -11.14 -9.90
N GLU A 131 -17.40 -10.03 -10.46
CA GLU A 131 -17.89 -9.96 -11.86
C GLU A 131 -16.78 -10.27 -12.87
N ARG A 132 -15.52 -9.93 -12.58
CA ARG A 132 -14.34 -10.25 -13.40
C ARG A 132 -13.84 -11.69 -13.25
N GLY A 133 -14.38 -12.46 -12.31
CA GLY A 133 -14.03 -13.88 -12.11
C GLY A 133 -12.91 -14.13 -11.11
N VAL A 134 -12.63 -13.19 -10.21
CA VAL A 134 -11.76 -13.46 -9.05
C VAL A 134 -12.46 -14.46 -8.12
N LYS A 135 -11.79 -15.57 -7.80
CA LYS A 135 -12.39 -16.70 -7.06
C LYS A 135 -12.49 -16.44 -5.56
N ASN A 136 -11.41 -15.90 -4.99
CA ASN A 136 -11.32 -15.65 -3.55
C ASN A 136 -11.17 -14.14 -3.34
N VAL A 137 -12.25 -13.45 -3.01
CA VAL A 137 -12.25 -12.02 -2.74
C VAL A 137 -13.07 -11.71 -1.49
N ARG A 138 -12.57 -10.79 -0.66
CA ARG A 138 -13.21 -10.38 0.59
C ARG A 138 -13.24 -8.86 0.69
N GLU A 139 -14.34 -8.31 1.19
CA GLU A 139 -14.40 -6.95 1.69
C GLU A 139 -13.77 -6.95 3.09
N GLN A 140 -12.55 -6.41 3.19
CA GLN A 140 -11.74 -6.55 4.40
C GLN A 140 -10.69 -5.44 4.49
N ASP A 141 -10.61 -4.78 5.65
CA ASP A 141 -9.47 -3.95 6.01
C ASP A 141 -8.27 -4.84 6.37
N PHE A 142 -7.11 -4.49 5.82
CA PHE A 142 -5.86 -5.21 6.06
C PHE A 142 -5.51 -5.28 7.56
N PHE A 143 -5.67 -4.19 8.30
CA PHE A 143 -5.32 -4.12 9.72
C PHE A 143 -6.31 -4.85 10.63
N GLU A 144 -7.50 -5.16 10.12
CA GLU A 144 -8.48 -5.98 10.85
C GLU A 144 -8.24 -7.48 10.66
N LEU A 145 -7.33 -7.88 9.75
CA LEU A 145 -6.92 -9.28 9.62
C LEU A 145 -6.33 -9.76 10.95
N GLY A 146 -6.88 -10.85 11.45
CA GLY A 146 -6.45 -11.43 12.73
C GLY A 146 -6.88 -10.64 13.96
N SER A 147 -7.89 -9.77 13.88
CA SER A 147 -8.59 -9.25 15.04
C SER A 147 -9.22 -10.40 15.84
N GLN A 148 -9.59 -10.16 17.12
CA GLN A 148 -10.19 -11.22 17.98
C GLN A 148 -11.50 -11.80 17.42
N GLN A 149 -12.12 -11.11 16.47
CA GLN A 149 -13.32 -11.58 15.77
C GLN A 149 -12.97 -12.55 14.61
N HIS A 150 -11.71 -12.57 14.18
CA HIS A 150 -11.19 -13.43 13.12
C HIS A 150 -10.08 -14.32 13.69
N VAL A 151 -10.42 -15.57 14.04
CA VAL A 151 -9.42 -16.53 14.55
C VAL A 151 -8.57 -16.99 13.37
N ILE A 152 -7.36 -16.41 13.24
CA ILE A 152 -6.36 -16.91 12.29
C ILE A 152 -5.85 -18.25 12.82
N THR A 153 -6.12 -19.32 12.06
CA THR A 153 -5.43 -20.59 12.28
C THR A 153 -4.28 -20.71 11.27
N PRO A 154 -3.13 -21.26 11.68
CA PRO A 154 -1.98 -21.42 10.77
C PRO A 154 -2.33 -22.14 9.46
N GLU A 155 -3.35 -22.99 9.50
CA GLU A 155 -3.77 -23.83 8.37
C GLU A 155 -4.62 -23.07 7.35
N ASN A 156 -5.27 -21.94 7.73
CA ASN A 156 -6.27 -21.30 6.89
C ASN A 156 -5.93 -19.85 6.47
N GLU A 157 -5.04 -19.15 7.17
CA GLU A 157 -4.84 -17.71 6.95
C GLU A 157 -3.39 -17.23 7.05
N GLN A 158 -2.40 -18.12 6.95
CA GLN A 158 -1.02 -17.72 6.71
C GLN A 158 -0.71 -17.71 5.21
N TYR A 159 0.03 -16.70 4.79
CA TYR A 159 0.36 -16.46 3.39
C TYR A 159 1.86 -16.61 3.16
N ASP A 160 2.22 -17.30 2.07
CA ASP A 160 3.61 -17.41 1.62
C ASP A 160 4.08 -16.13 0.93
N THR A 161 3.15 -15.40 0.33
CA THR A 161 3.39 -14.10 -0.29
C THR A 161 2.26 -13.13 0.05
N ILE A 162 2.61 -11.91 0.45
CA ILE A 162 1.69 -10.78 0.59
C ILE A 162 2.10 -9.74 -0.45
N LEU A 163 1.20 -9.36 -1.34
CA LEU A 163 1.40 -8.31 -2.32
C LEU A 163 0.75 -7.01 -1.84
N MET A 164 1.51 -5.94 -1.90
CA MET A 164 1.06 -4.57 -1.64
C MET A 164 1.63 -3.69 -2.74
N LEU A 165 0.94 -3.61 -3.88
CA LEU A 165 1.42 -3.00 -5.12
C LEU A 165 0.70 -1.70 -5.47
N MET A 166 1.31 -0.87 -6.33
CA MET A 166 0.92 0.50 -6.70
C MET A 166 1.08 1.49 -5.53
N ASN A 167 2.30 1.61 -5.03
CA ASN A 167 2.62 2.26 -3.76
C ASN A 167 1.84 1.64 -2.60
N GLY A 168 1.67 0.33 -2.65
CA GLY A 168 0.76 -0.40 -1.77
C GLY A 168 1.15 -0.37 -0.29
N ILE A 169 2.43 -0.21 0.05
CA ILE A 169 2.86 0.00 1.44
C ILE A 169 2.21 1.25 2.06
N GLY A 170 1.76 2.19 1.22
CA GLY A 170 1.06 3.41 1.63
C GLY A 170 -0.19 3.17 2.48
N ILE A 171 -0.82 1.99 2.38
CA ILE A 171 -1.94 1.56 3.23
C ILE A 171 -1.61 1.66 4.72
N VAL A 172 -0.33 1.54 5.11
CA VAL A 172 0.11 1.72 6.50
C VAL A 172 -0.19 3.13 7.01
N GLY A 173 -0.15 4.13 6.14
CA GLY A 173 -0.55 5.52 6.39
C GLY A 173 0.52 6.37 7.05
N THR A 174 1.15 5.93 8.14
CA THR A 174 2.18 6.68 8.88
C THR A 174 3.30 5.79 9.40
N LEU A 175 4.49 6.36 9.64
CA LEU A 175 5.62 5.64 10.27
C LEU A 175 5.24 5.11 11.67
N ALA A 176 4.42 5.86 12.40
CA ALA A 176 3.96 5.45 13.74
C ALA A 176 3.15 4.15 13.72
N ARG A 177 2.53 3.77 12.58
CA ARG A 177 1.80 2.52 12.42
C ARG A 177 2.66 1.35 11.92
N MET A 178 3.91 1.56 11.54
CA MET A 178 4.78 0.47 11.10
C MET A 178 4.93 -0.67 12.12
N PRO A 179 5.07 -0.42 13.44
CA PRO A 179 5.08 -1.51 14.41
C PRO A 179 3.78 -2.32 14.44
N GLU A 180 2.63 -1.71 14.17
CA GLU A 180 1.34 -2.43 14.04
C GLU A 180 1.34 -3.31 12.80
N PHE A 181 1.82 -2.81 11.66
CA PHE A 181 2.00 -3.55 10.44
C PHE A 181 2.86 -4.80 10.65
N PHE A 182 4.05 -4.68 11.25
CA PHE A 182 4.93 -5.83 11.51
C PHE A 182 4.33 -6.84 12.49
N ARG A 183 3.63 -6.38 13.54
CA ARG A 183 2.90 -7.28 14.44
C ARG A 183 1.77 -8.05 13.73
N LEU A 184 1.13 -7.43 12.74
CA LEU A 184 0.16 -8.14 11.90
C LEU A 184 0.86 -9.19 11.04
N LEU A 185 1.98 -8.85 10.40
CA LEU A 185 2.78 -9.79 9.61
C LEU A 185 3.22 -11.01 10.44
N ASP A 186 3.59 -10.84 11.72
CA ASP A 186 3.94 -11.95 12.62
C ASP A 186 2.83 -13.01 12.72
N ARG A 187 1.60 -12.64 12.45
CA ARG A 187 0.42 -13.51 12.58
C ARG A 187 0.02 -14.12 11.24
N ILE A 188 0.09 -13.34 10.15
CA ILE A 188 -0.47 -13.72 8.85
C ILE A 188 0.59 -14.21 7.85
N LEU A 189 1.89 -13.96 8.09
CA LEU A 189 2.96 -14.42 7.21
C LEU A 189 3.38 -15.85 7.61
N ALA A 190 3.40 -16.74 6.64
CA ALA A 190 3.86 -18.11 6.85
C ALA A 190 5.37 -18.16 7.18
N PRO A 191 5.88 -19.18 7.87
CA PRO A 191 7.31 -19.35 8.06
C PRO A 191 8.06 -19.37 6.72
N GLY A 192 9.02 -18.46 6.54
CA GLY A 192 9.74 -18.28 5.27
C GLY A 192 8.95 -17.56 4.18
N GLY A 193 7.79 -17.01 4.53
CA GLY A 193 6.99 -16.16 3.65
C GLY A 193 7.62 -14.78 3.42
N GLN A 194 7.07 -14.03 2.49
CA GLN A 194 7.56 -12.73 2.07
C GLN A 194 6.43 -11.71 1.87
N VAL A 195 6.73 -10.44 2.08
CA VAL A 195 5.93 -9.33 1.57
C VAL A 195 6.66 -8.74 0.37
N LEU A 196 5.95 -8.51 -0.70
CA LEU A 196 6.41 -7.77 -1.88
C LEU A 196 5.57 -6.49 -1.95
N CYS A 197 6.21 -5.37 -1.67
CA CYS A 197 5.55 -4.07 -1.67
C CYS A 197 6.37 -3.04 -2.42
N ASP A 198 5.70 -2.13 -3.08
CA ASP A 198 6.34 -0.99 -3.70
C ASP A 198 6.05 0.30 -2.95
N SER A 199 6.95 1.25 -3.10
CA SER A 199 6.86 2.60 -2.63
C SER A 199 7.66 3.52 -3.54
N SER A 200 7.56 4.83 -3.30
CA SER A 200 8.35 5.85 -3.97
C SER A 200 9.04 6.74 -2.94
N ASP A 201 10.25 7.18 -3.26
CA ASP A 201 10.89 8.27 -2.51
C ASP A 201 10.44 9.61 -3.09
N ILE A 202 9.61 10.33 -2.34
CA ILE A 202 9.11 11.65 -2.74
C ILE A 202 9.93 12.80 -2.15
N SER A 203 11.14 12.54 -1.64
CA SER A 203 12.02 13.58 -1.06
C SER A 203 12.33 14.71 -2.03
N TYR A 204 12.38 14.41 -3.33
CA TYR A 204 12.63 15.38 -4.39
C TYR A 204 11.63 16.55 -4.42
N VAL A 205 10.42 16.35 -3.92
CA VAL A 205 9.38 17.40 -3.84
C VAL A 205 9.76 18.49 -2.83
N PHE A 206 10.60 18.13 -1.86
CA PHE A 206 11.07 19.00 -0.78
C PHE A 206 12.52 19.46 -1.00
N GLU A 207 13.10 19.16 -2.16
CA GLU A 207 14.47 19.55 -2.49
C GLU A 207 14.51 21.01 -2.94
N THR A 208 15.35 21.80 -2.26
CA THR A 208 15.63 23.19 -2.62
C THR A 208 16.61 23.27 -3.81
N GLU A 209 16.77 24.45 -4.40
CA GLU A 209 17.76 24.69 -5.48
C GLU A 209 19.20 24.32 -5.07
N ASP A 210 19.52 24.36 -3.78
CA ASP A 210 20.83 24.00 -3.24
C ASP A 210 20.94 22.48 -2.93
N GLY A 211 19.94 21.66 -3.26
CA GLY A 211 19.92 20.22 -3.02
C GLY A 211 19.67 19.82 -1.55
N ILE A 212 19.09 20.72 -0.76
CA ILE A 212 18.71 20.46 0.64
C ILE A 212 17.25 20.04 0.66
N ILE A 213 16.93 18.96 1.39
CA ILE A 213 15.55 18.57 1.64
C ILE A 213 15.03 19.40 2.80
N ASP A 214 14.14 20.35 2.52
CA ASP A 214 13.52 21.25 3.48
C ASP A 214 12.08 20.82 3.72
N VAL A 215 11.87 20.07 4.81
CA VAL A 215 10.56 19.53 5.19
C VAL A 215 9.82 20.57 6.05
N PRO A 216 8.53 20.87 5.76
CA PRO A 216 7.74 21.81 6.51
C PRO A 216 7.74 21.54 8.02
N GLU A 217 7.79 22.63 8.83
CA GLU A 217 7.77 22.53 10.28
C GLU A 217 6.50 21.81 10.76
N GLY A 218 6.67 20.85 11.67
CA GLY A 218 5.59 20.02 12.22
C GLY A 218 5.28 18.75 11.43
N MET A 219 5.92 18.51 10.29
CA MET A 219 5.84 17.25 9.55
C MET A 219 6.84 16.24 10.16
N ALA A 220 6.34 15.12 10.66
CA ALA A 220 7.18 14.10 11.29
C ALA A 220 8.07 13.36 10.28
N TYR A 221 7.52 13.10 9.10
CA TYR A 221 8.21 12.44 7.99
C TYR A 221 7.63 12.96 6.66
N TYR A 222 8.50 13.31 5.71
CA TYR A 222 8.08 13.91 4.44
C TYR A 222 7.19 13.01 3.58
N GLY A 223 7.31 11.69 3.74
CA GLY A 223 6.50 10.72 3.01
C GLY A 223 5.10 10.51 3.58
N GLU A 224 4.76 11.05 4.76
CA GLU A 224 3.40 11.00 5.31
C GLU A 224 2.51 12.03 4.63
N GLN A 225 1.55 11.55 3.85
CA GLN A 225 0.66 12.40 3.07
C GLN A 225 -0.80 12.14 3.43
N SER A 226 -1.66 13.10 3.09
CA SER A 226 -3.12 12.95 3.21
C SER A 226 -3.74 13.17 1.84
N PHE A 227 -4.59 12.25 1.43
CA PHE A 227 -5.29 12.33 0.16
C PHE A 227 -6.79 12.27 0.35
N ARG A 228 -7.51 12.83 -0.61
CA ARG A 228 -8.95 12.69 -0.77
C ARG A 228 -9.25 12.46 -2.24
N MET A 229 -10.13 11.53 -2.54
CA MET A 229 -10.55 11.24 -3.91
C MET A 229 -11.94 11.79 -4.19
N GLN A 230 -12.19 12.11 -5.47
CA GLN A 230 -13.50 12.49 -5.98
C GLN A 230 -13.76 11.83 -7.34
N TYR A 231 -14.90 11.22 -7.48
CA TYR A 231 -15.41 10.71 -8.75
C TYR A 231 -16.80 11.26 -9.02
N LYS A 232 -16.94 12.11 -10.05
CA LYS A 232 -18.18 12.83 -10.35
C LYS A 232 -18.67 13.59 -9.10
N ASP A 233 -19.86 13.26 -8.62
CA ASP A 233 -20.52 13.81 -7.43
C ASP A 233 -20.12 13.12 -6.12
N THR A 234 -19.41 12.02 -6.19
CA THR A 234 -18.97 11.26 -5.03
C THR A 234 -17.62 11.76 -4.53
N ILE A 235 -17.61 12.21 -3.29
CA ILE A 235 -16.39 12.67 -2.60
C ILE A 235 -16.14 11.72 -1.43
N GLY A 236 -14.91 11.15 -1.40
CA GLY A 236 -14.45 10.31 -0.30
C GLY A 236 -13.98 11.12 0.91
N GLU A 237 -13.81 10.42 2.03
CA GLU A 237 -13.17 11.01 3.21
C GLU A 237 -11.66 11.14 2.99
N PRO A 238 -10.98 12.07 3.66
CA PRO A 238 -9.53 12.13 3.67
C PRO A 238 -8.93 10.88 4.32
N PHE A 239 -7.84 10.37 3.75
CA PHE A 239 -7.13 9.20 4.27
C PHE A 239 -5.62 9.44 4.27
N PRO A 240 -4.89 8.90 5.26
CA PRO A 240 -3.43 8.96 5.30
C PRO A 240 -2.84 7.93 4.32
N TRP A 241 -1.69 8.27 3.75
CA TRP A 241 -0.92 7.42 2.86
C TRP A 241 0.56 7.69 3.05
N ILE A 242 1.37 6.64 3.18
CA ILE A 242 2.80 6.83 3.33
C ILE A 242 3.56 6.47 2.05
N TYR A 243 4.44 7.35 1.63
CA TYR A 243 5.53 7.10 0.69
C TYR A 243 6.80 6.94 1.51
N ILE A 244 7.27 5.71 1.67
CA ILE A 244 8.44 5.45 2.50
C ILE A 244 9.66 5.24 1.62
N ASP A 245 10.76 5.97 1.91
CA ASP A 245 12.03 5.74 1.24
C ASP A 245 12.65 4.40 1.66
N ALA A 246 13.52 3.83 0.81
CA ALA A 246 14.09 2.51 1.01
C ALA A 246 14.91 2.39 2.32
N ASP A 247 15.72 3.40 2.63
CA ASP A 247 16.56 3.42 3.84
C ASP A 247 15.69 3.43 5.11
N THR A 248 14.63 4.24 5.11
CA THR A 248 13.68 4.29 6.23
C THR A 248 12.93 2.97 6.36
N LEU A 249 12.51 2.34 5.26
CA LEU A 249 11.85 1.04 5.28
C LEU A 249 12.77 -0.05 5.85
N GLU A 250 14.05 -0.09 5.43
CA GLU A 250 15.04 -1.03 5.95
C GLU A 250 15.21 -0.87 7.47
N HIS A 251 15.42 0.36 7.96
CA HIS A 251 15.58 0.65 9.38
C HIS A 251 14.37 0.24 10.22
N VAL A 252 13.16 0.55 9.74
CA VAL A 252 11.93 0.21 10.46
C VAL A 252 11.70 -1.30 10.46
N ALA A 253 11.96 -1.99 9.34
CA ALA A 253 11.89 -3.44 9.27
C ALA A 253 12.87 -4.09 10.25
N GLU A 254 14.12 -3.63 10.27
CA GLU A 254 15.14 -4.14 11.18
C GLU A 254 14.75 -3.99 12.64
N ALA A 255 14.23 -2.83 13.02
CA ALA A 255 13.76 -2.54 14.39
C ALA A 255 12.59 -3.45 14.82
N ASN A 256 11.87 -4.04 13.87
CA ASN A 256 10.74 -4.95 14.12
C ASN A 256 11.06 -6.43 13.85
N GLY A 257 12.34 -6.80 13.65
CA GLY A 257 12.76 -8.20 13.47
C GLY A 257 12.61 -8.74 12.05
N TYR A 258 12.55 -7.84 11.06
CA TYR A 258 12.48 -8.16 9.64
C TYR A 258 13.71 -7.65 8.88
N VAL A 259 13.88 -8.13 7.67
CA VAL A 259 14.82 -7.59 6.67
C VAL A 259 13.98 -7.08 5.52
N ALA A 260 14.19 -5.84 5.12
CA ALA A 260 13.68 -5.28 3.88
C ALA A 260 14.84 -5.07 2.92
N GLU A 261 14.69 -5.49 1.68
CA GLU A 261 15.68 -5.30 0.61
C GLU A 261 15.00 -4.77 -0.64
N VAL A 262 15.60 -3.79 -1.31
CA VAL A 262 15.17 -3.34 -2.63
C VAL A 262 15.59 -4.39 -3.65
N ILE A 263 14.63 -4.92 -4.40
CA ILE A 263 14.85 -5.98 -5.39
C ILE A 263 14.66 -5.50 -6.83
N ALA A 264 14.01 -4.37 -7.03
CA ALA A 264 13.91 -3.67 -8.31
C ALA A 264 13.67 -2.18 -8.09
N GLU A 265 14.19 -1.36 -8.99
CA GLU A 265 13.94 0.08 -9.07
C GLU A 265 13.09 0.37 -10.31
N GLY A 266 12.16 1.30 -10.19
CA GLY A 266 11.34 1.79 -11.29
C GLY A 266 11.92 3.05 -11.94
N GLU A 267 11.13 3.71 -12.79
CA GLU A 267 11.61 4.84 -13.60
C GLU A 267 11.52 6.20 -12.85
N HIS A 268 10.70 6.28 -11.80
CA HIS A 268 10.33 7.55 -11.15
C HIS A 268 10.49 7.49 -9.62
N TYR A 269 11.69 7.18 -9.12
CA TYR A 269 11.99 7.06 -7.68
C TYR A 269 11.15 5.99 -6.97
N ASP A 270 10.44 5.15 -7.72
CA ASP A 270 9.70 4.02 -7.24
C ASP A 270 10.61 2.78 -7.14
N TYR A 271 10.34 1.94 -6.18
CA TYR A 271 11.09 0.71 -5.96
C TYR A 271 10.18 -0.41 -5.45
N LEU A 272 10.59 -1.64 -5.72
CA LEU A 272 9.99 -2.84 -5.15
C LEU A 272 10.87 -3.35 -4.03
N ALA A 273 10.30 -3.50 -2.85
CA ALA A 273 10.94 -4.11 -1.70
C ALA A 273 10.39 -5.51 -1.44
N ARG A 274 11.29 -6.38 -0.98
CA ARG A 274 10.97 -7.67 -0.39
C ARG A 274 11.24 -7.61 1.09
N ILE A 275 10.22 -7.95 1.91
CA ILE A 275 10.32 -7.99 3.36
C ILE A 275 10.17 -9.43 3.82
N VAL A 276 11.11 -9.91 4.64
CA VAL A 276 11.12 -11.26 5.21
C VAL A 276 11.42 -11.22 6.70
N LYS A 277 10.90 -12.16 7.46
CA LYS A 277 11.22 -12.28 8.89
C LYS A 277 12.66 -12.79 9.07
N LYS A 278 13.41 -12.22 10.06
CA LYS A 278 14.77 -12.67 10.44
C LYS A 278 14.76 -14.08 11.02
#